data_61c4ad035601247069ab8ee2f5d318be
#
_entry.id   61c4ad035601247069ab8ee2f5d318be
#
_cell.length_a   1.000
_cell.length_b   1.000
_cell.length_c   1.000
_cell.angle_alpha   90.00
_cell.angle_beta   90.00
_cell.angle_gamma   90.00
#
_symmetry.space_group_name_H-M   'P 1'
#
loop_
_entity.id
_entity.type
_entity.pdbx_description
1 polymer ?
#
loop_
_entity_poly.entity_id
_entity_poly.type
_entity_poly.pdbx_seq_one_letter_code
_entity_poly.pdbx_strand_id
1 'polypeptide(L)'
;MSKTKGAVIEKEVSVEEKLKALYSLQQVDSAIDRIRIVQGELPLEVSDLEDEVAGLETRIKNFTEEVNALEDLITQRKIAMKDATELIKKYEGQQGKVRNNREYDSITKEMEYQTLDIQLSEKRIKEYKAAIAIKNEVLDAAKA
;
A
#
# COMPACT_ATOMS: atom_id res chain seq x y z
N MET A 1 -67.64 -53.84 13.97
CA MET A 1 -67.28 -53.08 12.76
C MET A 1 -66.86 -51.63 12.99
N SER A 2 -66.97 -51.10 14.18
CA SER A 2 -66.52 -49.69 14.45
C SER A 2 -65.07 -49.53 14.82
N LYS A 3 -64.34 -50.59 15.14
CA LYS A 3 -62.93 -50.55 15.50
C LYS A 3 -61.99 -50.44 14.34
N THR A 4 -62.40 -50.85 13.13
CA THR A 4 -61.55 -50.83 11.93
C THR A 4 -61.54 -49.49 11.22
N LYS A 5 -62.57 -48.71 11.30
CA LYS A 5 -62.58 -47.33 10.71
C LYS A 5 -61.77 -46.32 11.51
N GLY A 6 -61.69 -46.47 12.82
CA GLY A 6 -60.84 -45.63 13.63
C GLY A 6 -59.39 -45.85 13.45
N ALA A 7 -58.96 -47.12 13.26
CA ALA A 7 -57.53 -47.45 13.01
C ALA A 7 -57.04 -46.99 11.64
N VAL A 8 -57.90 -46.96 10.62
CA VAL A 8 -57.55 -46.50 9.28
C VAL A 8 -57.41 -44.96 9.27
N ILE A 9 -58.32 -44.26 9.98
CA ILE A 9 -58.24 -42.79 10.10
C ILE A 9 -57.00 -42.36 10.90
N GLU A 10 -56.69 -43.05 11.99
CA GLU A 10 -55.46 -42.83 12.74
C GLU A 10 -54.20 -43.07 11.92
N LYS A 11 -54.26 -44.09 11.06
CA LYS A 11 -53.12 -44.44 10.16
C LYS A 11 -52.95 -43.42 9.02
N GLU A 12 -54.06 -42.85 8.50
CA GLU A 12 -54.01 -41.81 7.48
C GLU A 12 -53.51 -40.47 8.08
N VAL A 13 -54.01 -40.07 9.25
CA VAL A 13 -53.52 -38.91 9.99
C VAL A 13 -52.07 -39.08 10.37
N SER A 14 -51.64 -40.30 10.80
CA SER A 14 -50.24 -40.60 11.10
C SER A 14 -49.33 -40.46 9.88
N VAL A 15 -49.79 -40.88 8.67
CA VAL A 15 -49.00 -40.75 7.42
C VAL A 15 -48.89 -39.27 7.02
N GLU A 16 -49.96 -38.49 7.11
CA GLU A 16 -49.92 -37.05 6.82
C GLU A 16 -49.01 -36.31 7.79
N GLU A 17 -49.09 -36.60 9.08
CA GLU A 17 -48.21 -36.04 10.08
C GLU A 17 -46.74 -36.44 9.85
N LYS A 18 -46.50 -37.70 9.45
CA LYS A 18 -45.13 -38.16 9.07
C LYS A 18 -44.60 -37.43 7.86
N LEU A 19 -45.40 -37.17 6.83
CA LEU A 19 -45.03 -36.43 5.63
C LEU A 19 -44.71 -34.98 5.95
N LYS A 20 -45.50 -34.33 6.80
CA LYS A 20 -45.25 -32.98 7.29
C LYS A 20 -43.96 -32.91 8.11
N ALA A 21 -43.74 -33.90 8.98
CA ALA A 21 -42.51 -34.00 9.77
C ALA A 21 -41.28 -34.22 8.90
N LEU A 22 -41.38 -35.08 7.87
CA LEU A 22 -40.32 -35.29 6.89
C LEU A 22 -39.98 -34.04 6.08
N TYR A 23 -40.99 -33.29 5.66
CA TYR A 23 -40.79 -32.03 4.94
C TYR A 23 -40.09 -30.99 5.82
N SER A 24 -40.53 -30.83 7.08
CA SER A 24 -39.90 -29.96 8.05
C SER A 24 -38.44 -30.35 8.33
N LEU A 25 -38.19 -31.67 8.48
CA LEU A 25 -36.86 -32.20 8.69
C LEU A 25 -35.95 -31.91 7.47
N GLN A 26 -36.49 -32.09 6.26
CA GLN A 26 -35.76 -31.80 5.04
C GLN A 26 -35.39 -30.33 4.91
N GLN A 27 -36.28 -29.42 5.32
CA GLN A 27 -35.99 -27.99 5.36
C GLN A 27 -34.91 -27.65 6.37
N VAL A 28 -34.96 -28.25 7.56
CA VAL A 28 -33.93 -28.08 8.61
C VAL A 28 -32.60 -28.64 8.14
N ASP A 29 -32.56 -29.81 7.51
CA ASP A 29 -31.34 -30.40 6.96
C ASP A 29 -30.72 -29.53 5.86
N SER A 30 -31.55 -28.97 4.98
CA SER A 30 -31.13 -28.04 3.95
C SER A 30 -30.53 -26.78 4.54
N ALA A 31 -31.13 -26.24 5.61
CA ALA A 31 -30.61 -25.09 6.33
C ALA A 31 -29.29 -25.41 7.02
N ILE A 32 -29.14 -26.57 7.62
CA ILE A 32 -27.89 -27.05 8.24
C ILE A 32 -26.81 -27.20 7.19
N ASP A 33 -27.13 -27.78 6.03
CA ASP A 33 -26.16 -27.93 4.93
C ASP A 33 -25.67 -26.58 4.42
N ARG A 34 -26.54 -25.59 4.28
CA ARG A 34 -26.16 -24.20 3.92
C ARG A 34 -25.23 -23.61 4.97
N ILE A 35 -25.53 -23.78 6.26
CA ILE A 35 -24.69 -23.31 7.35
C ILE A 35 -23.33 -24.01 7.33
N ARG A 36 -23.26 -25.31 7.07
CA ARG A 36 -22.00 -26.05 6.95
C ARG A 36 -21.15 -25.57 5.78
N ILE A 37 -21.77 -25.29 4.64
CA ILE A 37 -21.08 -24.71 3.46
C ILE A 37 -20.47 -23.36 3.83
N VAL A 38 -21.26 -22.46 4.45
CA VAL A 38 -20.78 -21.15 4.89
C VAL A 38 -19.67 -21.30 5.93
N GLN A 39 -19.79 -22.20 6.90
CA GLN A 39 -18.74 -22.49 7.87
C GLN A 39 -17.45 -23.04 7.23
N GLY A 40 -17.56 -23.78 6.13
CA GLY A 40 -16.42 -24.25 5.37
C GLY A 40 -15.74 -23.15 4.55
N GLU A 41 -16.52 -22.19 4.03
CA GLU A 41 -16.02 -21.07 3.23
C GLU A 41 -15.43 -19.96 4.09
N LEU A 42 -16.00 -19.65 5.26
CA LEU A 42 -15.52 -18.59 6.15
C LEU A 42 -14.04 -18.68 6.51
N PRO A 43 -13.49 -19.84 6.93
CA PRO A 43 -12.07 -19.95 7.21
C PRO A 43 -11.18 -19.67 6.01
N LEU A 44 -11.63 -20.03 4.80
CA LEU A 44 -10.90 -19.75 3.56
C LEU A 44 -10.93 -18.25 3.25
N GLU A 45 -12.07 -17.61 3.37
CA GLU A 45 -12.20 -16.15 3.19
C GLU A 45 -11.38 -15.38 4.22
N VAL A 46 -11.37 -15.80 5.48
CA VAL A 46 -10.54 -15.20 6.53
C VAL A 46 -9.05 -15.38 6.21
N SER A 47 -8.64 -16.57 5.77
CA SER A 47 -7.25 -16.83 5.36
C SER A 47 -6.83 -15.96 4.18
N ASP A 48 -7.68 -15.82 3.17
CA ASP A 48 -7.42 -14.97 2.00
C ASP A 48 -7.30 -13.50 2.40
N LEU A 49 -8.17 -13.02 3.29
CA LEU A 49 -8.10 -11.66 3.83
C LEU A 49 -6.84 -11.43 4.66
N GLU A 50 -6.44 -12.40 5.48
CA GLU A 50 -5.19 -12.33 6.25
C GLU A 50 -3.97 -12.25 5.33
N ASP A 51 -3.94 -13.03 4.25
CA ASP A 51 -2.88 -12.99 3.25
C ASP A 51 -2.85 -11.65 2.51
N GLU A 52 -4.01 -11.10 2.18
CA GLU A 52 -4.15 -9.80 1.54
C GLU A 52 -3.64 -8.67 2.47
N VAL A 53 -4.03 -8.70 3.74
CA VAL A 53 -3.55 -7.75 4.76
C VAL A 53 -2.04 -7.85 4.93
N ALA A 54 -1.49 -9.06 5.04
CA ALA A 54 -0.03 -9.28 5.14
C ALA A 54 0.70 -8.75 3.91
N GLY A 55 0.15 -8.96 2.72
CA GLY A 55 0.69 -8.41 1.47
C GLY A 55 0.68 -6.89 1.45
N LEU A 56 -0.41 -6.26 1.90
CA LEU A 56 -0.53 -4.81 2.00
C LEU A 56 0.44 -4.24 3.04
N GLU A 57 0.59 -4.87 4.19
CA GLU A 57 1.57 -4.46 5.22
C GLU A 57 3.00 -4.49 4.69
N THR A 58 3.37 -5.53 3.94
CA THR A 58 4.68 -5.64 3.31
C THR A 58 4.89 -4.53 2.29
N ARG A 59 3.90 -4.23 1.47
CA ARG A 59 3.96 -3.13 0.50
C ARG A 59 4.09 -1.77 1.17
N ILE A 60 3.34 -1.52 2.25
CA ILE A 60 3.43 -0.29 3.05
C ILE A 60 4.83 -0.14 3.61
N LYS A 61 5.41 -1.21 4.18
CA LYS A 61 6.77 -1.20 4.69
C LYS A 61 7.79 -0.86 3.60
N ASN A 62 7.70 -1.52 2.44
CA ASN A 62 8.61 -1.27 1.32
C ASN A 62 8.51 0.16 0.80
N PHE A 63 7.30 0.69 0.62
CA PHE A 63 7.10 2.07 0.19
C PHE A 63 7.57 3.08 1.23
N THR A 64 7.40 2.78 2.51
CA THR A 64 7.91 3.63 3.60
C THR A 64 9.45 3.69 3.58
N GLU A 65 10.10 2.55 3.38
CA GLU A 65 11.56 2.50 3.22
C GLU A 65 12.04 3.27 1.98
N GLU A 66 11.32 3.16 0.86
CA GLU A 66 11.62 3.91 -0.36
C GLU A 66 11.45 5.42 -0.17
N VAL A 67 10.40 5.85 0.53
CA VAL A 67 10.18 7.27 0.86
C VAL A 67 11.30 7.78 1.76
N ASN A 68 11.70 7.04 2.78
CA ASN A 68 12.81 7.40 3.65
C ASN A 68 14.13 7.51 2.88
N ALA A 69 14.39 6.59 1.94
CA ALA A 69 15.57 6.64 1.08
C ALA A 69 15.57 7.90 0.18
N LEU A 70 14.40 8.28 -0.36
CA LEU A 70 14.27 9.50 -1.15
C LEU A 70 14.46 10.76 -0.29
N GLU A 71 13.96 10.78 0.92
CA GLU A 71 14.19 11.89 1.87
C GLU A 71 15.67 12.04 2.21
N ASP A 72 16.39 10.93 2.41
CA ASP A 72 17.85 10.93 2.60
C ASP A 72 18.57 11.50 1.38
N LEU A 73 18.16 11.12 0.17
CA LEU A 73 18.71 11.67 -1.07
C LEU A 73 18.47 13.18 -1.19
N ILE A 74 17.28 13.66 -0.80
CA ILE A 74 16.97 15.10 -0.76
C ILE A 74 17.91 15.81 0.21
N THR A 75 18.12 15.25 1.40
CA THR A 75 19.03 15.79 2.41
C THR A 75 20.45 15.88 1.90
N GLN A 76 20.95 14.82 1.25
CA GLN A 76 22.28 14.80 0.63
C GLN A 76 22.41 15.88 -0.45
N ARG A 77 21.41 16.06 -1.28
CA ARG A 77 21.40 17.10 -2.32
C ARG A 77 21.37 18.51 -1.74
N LYS A 78 20.63 18.73 -0.66
CA LYS A 78 20.63 20.02 0.06
C LYS A 78 22.00 20.34 0.64
N ILE A 79 22.68 19.35 1.22
CA ILE A 79 24.05 19.50 1.73
C ILE A 79 25.00 19.84 0.59
N ALA A 80 24.92 19.11 -0.53
CA ALA A 80 25.72 19.37 -1.72
C ALA A 80 25.51 20.78 -2.29
N MET A 81 24.26 21.27 -2.29
CA MET A 81 23.94 22.63 -2.71
C MET A 81 24.56 23.69 -1.78
N LYS A 82 24.49 23.44 -0.47
CA LYS A 82 25.12 24.34 0.51
C LYS A 82 26.62 24.40 0.32
N ASP A 83 27.27 23.25 0.18
CA ASP A 83 28.71 23.15 -0.03
C ASP A 83 29.11 23.84 -1.35
N ALA A 84 28.35 23.63 -2.43
CA ALA A 84 28.57 24.28 -3.71
C ALA A 84 28.42 25.81 -3.61
N THR A 85 27.43 26.30 -2.85
CA THR A 85 27.22 27.73 -2.60
C THR A 85 28.41 28.35 -1.83
N GLU A 86 28.92 27.65 -0.83
CA GLU A 86 30.09 28.06 -0.07
C GLU A 86 31.35 28.09 -0.96
N LEU A 87 31.51 27.09 -1.83
CA LEU A 87 32.60 27.07 -2.81
C LEU A 87 32.52 28.24 -3.80
N ILE A 88 31.34 28.57 -4.28
CA ILE A 88 31.13 29.74 -5.15
C ILE A 88 31.57 31.03 -4.46
N LYS A 89 31.18 31.22 -3.20
CA LYS A 89 31.60 32.38 -2.40
C LYS A 89 33.12 32.45 -2.24
N LYS A 90 33.73 31.29 -1.98
CA LYS A 90 35.18 31.17 -1.87
C LYS A 90 35.87 31.54 -3.19
N TYR A 91 35.37 31.05 -4.32
CA TYR A 91 35.89 31.36 -5.64
C TYR A 91 35.67 32.82 -6.01
N GLU A 92 34.56 33.44 -5.66
CA GLU A 92 34.33 34.88 -5.84
C GLU A 92 35.39 35.70 -5.11
N GLY A 93 35.69 35.35 -3.86
CA GLY A 93 36.77 35.98 -3.09
C GLY A 93 38.16 35.80 -3.71
N GLN A 94 38.42 34.61 -4.25
CA GLN A 94 39.70 34.33 -4.97
C GLN A 94 39.79 35.09 -6.30
N GLN A 95 38.69 35.15 -7.06
CA GLN A 95 38.60 35.86 -8.34
C GLN A 95 38.95 37.32 -8.23
N GLY A 96 38.52 37.99 -7.12
CA GLY A 96 38.86 39.36 -6.84
C GLY A 96 40.34 39.62 -6.53
N LYS A 97 41.11 38.58 -6.19
CA LYS A 97 42.55 38.66 -5.84
C LYS A 97 43.48 38.17 -6.97
N VAL A 98 42.93 37.57 -8.00
CA VAL A 98 43.74 37.01 -9.12
C VAL A 98 44.13 38.10 -10.10
N ARG A 99 45.41 38.10 -10.51
CA ARG A 99 45.98 39.04 -11.46
C ARG A 99 46.21 38.45 -12.86
N ASN A 100 46.11 37.11 -12.99
CA ASN A 100 46.38 36.40 -14.22
C ASN A 100 45.07 35.99 -14.89
N ASN A 101 44.90 36.32 -16.16
CA ASN A 101 43.68 35.98 -16.93
C ASN A 101 43.41 34.48 -16.99
N ARG A 102 44.47 33.65 -17.05
CA ARG A 102 44.33 32.19 -17.08
C ARG A 102 43.76 31.62 -15.81
N GLU A 103 44.21 32.13 -14.65
CA GLU A 103 43.66 31.73 -13.33
C GLU A 103 42.24 32.27 -13.17
N TYR A 104 41.95 33.48 -13.63
CA TYR A 104 40.60 34.08 -13.63
C TYR A 104 39.63 33.23 -14.43
N ASP A 105 39.99 32.81 -15.64
CA ASP A 105 39.13 31.97 -16.48
C ASP A 105 38.93 30.58 -15.87
N SER A 106 39.95 30.01 -15.23
CA SER A 106 39.86 28.74 -14.52
C SER A 106 38.86 28.81 -13.35
N ILE A 107 38.94 29.86 -12.55
CA ILE A 107 38.02 30.10 -11.42
C ILE A 107 36.59 30.34 -11.93
N THR A 108 36.45 31.10 -13.01
CA THR A 108 35.14 31.33 -13.64
C THR A 108 34.49 30.03 -14.10
N LYS A 109 35.27 29.14 -14.70
CA LYS A 109 34.77 27.81 -15.12
C LYS A 109 34.35 26.94 -13.91
N GLU A 110 35.13 26.99 -12.84
CA GLU A 110 34.77 26.26 -11.61
C GLU A 110 33.49 26.82 -10.99
N MET A 111 33.29 28.12 -10.97
CA MET A 111 32.05 28.75 -10.51
C MET A 111 30.87 28.36 -11.37
N GLU A 112 31.00 28.34 -12.68
CA GLU A 112 29.98 27.86 -13.63
C GLU A 112 29.62 26.40 -13.35
N TYR A 113 30.64 25.56 -13.16
CA TYR A 113 30.44 24.15 -12.83
C TYR A 113 29.62 23.99 -11.53
N GLN A 114 29.97 24.71 -10.46
CA GLN A 114 29.27 24.67 -9.20
C GLN A 114 27.82 25.21 -9.33
N THR A 115 27.61 26.24 -10.14
CA THR A 115 26.27 26.76 -10.44
C THR A 115 25.41 25.72 -11.16
N LEU A 116 25.98 25.02 -12.13
CA LEU A 116 25.29 23.92 -12.83
C LEU A 116 24.98 22.75 -11.91
N ASP A 117 25.89 22.45 -10.99
CA ASP A 117 25.68 21.40 -9.99
C ASP A 117 24.54 21.76 -9.03
N ILE A 118 24.45 23.02 -8.61
CA ILE A 118 23.31 23.52 -7.83
C ILE A 118 22.00 23.38 -8.60
N GLN A 119 21.97 23.76 -9.87
CA GLN A 119 20.76 23.63 -10.71
C GLN A 119 20.35 22.16 -10.88
N LEU A 120 21.31 21.27 -11.09
CA LEU A 120 21.06 19.85 -11.15
C LEU A 120 20.50 19.32 -9.84
N SER A 121 21.07 19.72 -8.72
CA SER A 121 20.60 19.33 -7.39
C SER A 121 19.18 19.84 -7.12
N GLU A 122 18.84 21.07 -7.49
CA GLU A 122 17.50 21.62 -7.41
C GLU A 122 16.49 20.79 -8.23
N LYS A 123 16.86 20.43 -9.46
CA LYS A 123 16.05 19.58 -10.34
C LYS A 123 15.82 18.22 -9.71
N ARG A 124 16.88 17.60 -9.20
CA ARG A 124 16.78 16.30 -8.53
C ARG A 124 15.90 16.34 -7.28
N ILE A 125 16.01 17.39 -6.48
CA ILE A 125 15.15 17.60 -5.30
C ILE A 125 13.68 17.67 -5.72
N LYS A 126 13.37 18.42 -6.78
CA LYS A 126 11.99 18.49 -7.30
C LYS A 126 11.48 17.14 -7.78
N GLU A 127 12.30 16.37 -8.50
CA GLU A 127 11.98 15.03 -8.95
C GLU A 127 11.72 14.08 -7.76
N TYR A 128 12.56 14.12 -6.74
CA TYR A 128 12.40 13.30 -5.53
C TYR A 128 11.16 13.68 -4.73
N LYS A 129 10.86 14.97 -4.59
CA LYS A 129 9.64 15.44 -3.93
C LYS A 129 8.39 14.99 -4.67
N ALA A 130 8.38 15.06 -6.00
CA ALA A 130 7.29 14.56 -6.81
C ALA A 130 7.10 13.05 -6.65
N ALA A 131 8.18 12.27 -6.64
CA ALA A 131 8.15 10.84 -6.40
C ALA A 131 7.63 10.50 -5.00
N ILE A 132 8.02 11.24 -3.97
CA ILE A 132 7.53 11.07 -2.60
C ILE A 132 6.03 11.37 -2.53
N ALA A 133 5.55 12.42 -3.18
CA ALA A 133 4.13 12.77 -3.22
C ALA A 133 3.29 11.64 -3.82
N ILE A 134 3.74 11.07 -4.94
CA ILE A 134 3.08 9.93 -5.59
C ILE A 134 3.06 8.71 -4.68
N LYS A 135 4.18 8.39 -4.03
CA LYS A 135 4.28 7.25 -3.11
C LYS A 135 3.42 7.44 -1.86
N ASN A 136 3.34 8.64 -1.34
CA ASN A 136 2.46 8.95 -0.20
C ASN A 136 0.98 8.79 -0.57
N GLU A 137 0.56 9.18 -1.76
CA GLU A 137 -0.80 8.93 -2.25
C GLU A 137 -1.11 7.42 -2.29
N VAL A 138 -0.18 6.62 -2.80
CA VAL A 138 -0.31 5.16 -2.84
C VAL A 138 -0.34 4.56 -1.43
N LEU A 139 0.50 5.06 -0.52
CA LEU A 139 0.51 4.65 0.89
C LEU A 139 -0.81 4.95 1.59
N ASP A 140 -1.35 6.14 1.41
CA ASP A 140 -2.62 6.56 2.01
C ASP A 140 -3.78 5.70 1.49
N ALA A 141 -3.79 5.38 0.20
CA ALA A 141 -4.74 4.45 -0.39
C ALA A 141 -4.60 3.03 0.17
N ALA A 142 -3.39 2.55 0.41
CA ALA A 142 -3.13 1.22 0.98
C ALA A 142 -3.50 1.11 2.46
N LYS A 143 -3.37 2.21 3.22
CA LYS A 143 -3.76 2.26 4.65
C LYS A 143 -5.28 2.35 4.86
N ALA A 144 -5.98 2.82 3.88
CA ALA A 144 -7.44 2.84 3.90
C ALA A 144 -8.05 1.46 3.58
#